data_8a57914bcd9b01b7de36bff05ba25806
#
_entry.id   8a57914bcd9b01b7de36bff05ba25806
#
_cell.length_a   1.000
_cell.length_b   1.000
_cell.length_c   1.000
_cell.angle_alpha   90.00
_cell.angle_beta   90.00
_cell.angle_gamma   90.00
#
_symmetry.space_group_name_H-M   'P 1'
#
loop_
_entity.id
_entity.type
_entity.pdbx_description
1 polymer ?
#
loop_
_entity_poly.entity_id
_entity_poly.type
_entity_poly.pdbx_seq_one_letter_code
_entity_poly.pdbx_strand_id
1 'polypeptide(L)'
;MPLIDLHSLPSDQEFQSDLLIVGAGIAGLVLADALRGQGRQIDVLEAGGETLEPESQALYAAEMAATPHLGTQEGRFRVYGGSSTRWGGQLLPLAVQDFAARPHVLHSGWPLTPGEISPFLRSCEELLGVNHAPYDDHLLEQLPDPRPGLQESDLQLRFSKWAPFRCRNVAHSLGRRCQEDSATRIILHASAVALDLHPDGRHVDGVQVRTLRGGSFR
;
A
#
# COMPACT_ATOMS: atom_id res chain seq x y z
N MET A 1 -3.10 -1.39 22.21
CA MET A 1 -4.40 -1.97 21.84
C MET A 1 -4.48 -2.00 20.32
N PRO A 2 -5.13 -2.71 19.90
CA PRO A 2 -4.90 -3.71 18.93
C PRO A 2 -5.85 -3.53 17.76
N LEU A 3 -5.84 -4.53 17.03
CA LEU A 3 -6.74 -4.84 15.95
C LEU A 3 -8.19 -4.88 16.45
N ILE A 4 -9.07 -4.10 15.87
CA ILE A 4 -10.50 -4.06 16.17
C ILE A 4 -11.23 -4.67 14.96
N ASP A 5 -12.05 -5.67 15.21
CA ASP A 5 -12.91 -6.25 14.18
C ASP A 5 -14.34 -5.74 14.33
N LEU A 6 -14.82 -4.97 13.34
CA LEU A 6 -16.18 -4.43 13.36
C LEU A 6 -17.27 -5.52 13.31
N HIS A 7 -16.95 -6.72 12.81
CA HIS A 7 -17.89 -7.83 12.86
C HIS A 7 -18.21 -8.30 14.29
N SER A 8 -17.36 -7.96 15.25
CA SER A 8 -17.53 -8.31 16.67
C SER A 8 -18.22 -7.23 17.49
N LEU A 9 -18.49 -6.08 16.90
CA LEU A 9 -19.05 -4.93 17.60
C LEU A 9 -20.53 -4.72 17.26
N PRO A 10 -21.32 -4.16 18.19
CA PRO A 10 -22.67 -3.67 17.88
C PRO A 10 -22.62 -2.57 16.82
N SER A 11 -23.62 -2.56 15.93
CA SER A 11 -23.81 -1.49 14.95
C SER A 11 -24.04 -0.12 15.61
N ASP A 12 -23.92 0.94 14.81
CA ASP A 12 -24.21 2.32 15.17
C ASP A 12 -23.28 2.91 16.25
N GLN A 13 -22.05 2.38 16.35
CA GLN A 13 -21.01 2.98 17.17
C GLN A 13 -20.27 4.07 16.39
N GLU A 14 -19.88 5.11 17.12
CA GLU A 14 -19.03 6.18 16.63
C GLU A 14 -17.61 6.04 17.19
N PHE A 15 -16.63 6.24 16.31
CA PHE A 15 -15.22 6.32 16.65
C PHE A 15 -14.75 7.75 16.45
N GLN A 16 -13.87 8.21 17.31
CA GLN A 16 -13.24 9.53 17.18
C GLN A 16 -11.74 9.37 17.06
N SER A 17 -11.16 10.09 16.10
CA SER A 17 -9.72 10.13 15.87
C SER A 17 -9.30 11.50 15.34
N ASP A 18 -8.03 11.86 15.56
CA ASP A 18 -7.44 13.07 14.99
C ASP A 18 -7.05 12.86 13.53
N LEU A 19 -6.72 11.62 13.18
CA LEU A 19 -6.31 11.22 11.85
C LEU A 19 -6.99 9.90 11.47
N LEU A 20 -7.60 9.89 10.28
CA LEU A 20 -8.18 8.70 9.70
C LEU A 20 -7.45 8.33 8.41
N ILE A 21 -6.98 7.09 8.34
CA ILE A 21 -6.31 6.52 7.18
C ILE A 21 -7.20 5.42 6.60
N VAL A 22 -7.54 5.51 5.32
CA VAL A 22 -8.37 4.52 4.63
C VAL A 22 -7.49 3.56 3.84
N GLY A 23 -7.48 2.30 4.26
CA GLY A 23 -6.71 1.19 3.72
C GLY A 23 -5.45 0.86 4.52
N ALA A 24 -5.40 -0.34 5.10
CA ALA A 24 -4.23 -0.87 5.81
C ALA A 24 -3.30 -1.67 4.88
N GLY A 25 -3.10 -1.20 3.67
CA GLY A 25 -2.07 -1.68 2.75
C GLY A 25 -0.70 -1.04 3.02
N ILE A 26 0.26 -1.20 2.11
CA ILE A 26 1.63 -0.68 2.26
C ILE A 26 1.62 0.82 2.58
N ALA A 27 0.95 1.63 1.76
CA ALA A 27 0.95 3.08 1.91
C ALA A 27 0.31 3.53 3.24
N GLY A 28 -0.85 2.97 3.59
CA GLY A 28 -1.55 3.33 4.83
C GLY A 28 -0.77 2.94 6.07
N LEU A 29 -0.16 1.76 6.10
CA LEU A 29 0.65 1.31 7.23
C LEU A 29 1.98 2.07 7.35
N VAL A 30 2.61 2.46 6.24
CA VAL A 30 3.79 3.34 6.26
C VAL A 30 3.44 4.70 6.86
N LEU A 31 2.30 5.28 6.44
CA LEU A 31 1.84 6.56 6.95
C LEU A 31 1.50 6.47 8.44
N ALA A 32 0.76 5.46 8.85
CA ALA A 32 0.41 5.23 10.25
C ALA A 32 1.67 5.07 11.13
N ASP A 33 2.62 4.25 10.70
CA ASP A 33 3.87 4.04 11.41
C ASP A 33 4.73 5.32 11.53
N ALA A 34 4.74 6.16 10.50
CA ALA A 34 5.45 7.43 10.52
C ALA A 34 4.81 8.49 11.44
N LEU A 35 3.50 8.40 11.64
CA LEU A 35 2.73 9.36 12.45
C LEU A 35 2.49 8.90 13.89
N ARG A 36 2.72 7.62 14.21
CA ARG A 36 2.56 7.10 15.57
C ARG A 36 3.48 7.78 16.58
N GLY A 37 3.07 7.78 17.84
CA GLY A 37 3.87 8.36 18.93
C GLY A 37 3.90 9.91 18.96
N GLN A 38 3.11 10.57 18.12
CA GLN A 38 3.02 12.04 18.08
C GLN A 38 1.89 12.60 18.95
N GLY A 39 1.28 11.78 19.81
CA GLY A 39 0.20 12.19 20.71
C GLY A 39 -1.14 12.39 20.03
N ARG A 40 -1.33 11.87 18.80
CA ARG A 40 -2.57 11.91 18.04
C ARG A 40 -3.23 10.54 18.01
N GLN A 41 -4.54 10.51 18.12
CA GLN A 41 -5.32 9.29 17.90
C GLN A 41 -5.39 9.02 16.39
N ILE A 42 -4.89 7.86 15.97
CA ILE A 42 -4.87 7.45 14.55
C ILE A 42 -5.77 6.23 14.38
N ASP A 43 -6.71 6.31 13.45
CA ASP A 43 -7.49 5.17 13.00
C ASP A 43 -7.11 4.77 11.59
N VAL A 44 -6.87 3.49 11.38
CA VAL A 44 -6.59 2.90 10.07
C VAL A 44 -7.72 1.94 9.73
N LEU A 45 -8.54 2.28 8.74
CA LEU A 45 -9.63 1.43 8.28
C LEU A 45 -9.11 0.43 7.25
N GLU A 46 -9.45 -0.85 7.42
CA GLU A 46 -9.22 -1.91 6.44
C GLU A 46 -10.53 -2.61 6.12
N ALA A 47 -10.83 -2.71 4.84
CA ALA A 47 -12.09 -3.27 4.39
C ALA A 47 -12.15 -4.81 4.49
N GLY A 48 -11.00 -5.49 4.49
CA GLY A 48 -10.88 -6.92 4.72
C GLY A 48 -10.59 -7.29 6.16
N GLY A 49 -10.47 -8.59 6.40
CA GLY A 49 -10.04 -9.16 7.68
C GLY A 49 -8.53 -9.35 7.78
N GLU A 50 -8.08 -10.09 8.81
CA GLU A 50 -6.69 -10.49 8.96
C GLU A 50 -6.22 -11.49 7.89
N THR A 51 -7.16 -12.26 7.37
CA THR A 51 -6.92 -13.23 6.30
C THR A 51 -7.75 -12.87 5.08
N LEU A 52 -7.34 -13.38 3.91
CA LEU A 52 -8.09 -13.16 2.69
C LEU A 52 -9.42 -13.93 2.73
N GLU A 53 -10.51 -13.20 2.58
CA GLU A 53 -11.87 -13.72 2.63
C GLU A 53 -12.52 -13.63 1.25
N PRO A 54 -13.08 -14.74 0.72
CA PRO A 54 -13.72 -14.74 -0.58
C PRO A 54 -14.84 -13.71 -0.72
N GLU A 55 -15.65 -13.52 0.31
CA GLU A 55 -16.75 -12.55 0.33
C GLU A 55 -16.26 -11.11 0.21
N SER A 56 -15.21 -10.75 0.97
CA SER A 56 -14.59 -9.44 0.88
C SER A 56 -13.94 -9.23 -0.48
N GLN A 57 -13.24 -10.23 -0.99
CA GLN A 57 -12.55 -10.17 -2.27
C GLN A 57 -13.54 -10.06 -3.45
N ALA A 58 -14.72 -10.63 -3.35
CA ALA A 58 -15.77 -10.56 -4.37
C ALA A 58 -16.22 -9.12 -4.68
N LEU A 59 -16.00 -8.17 -3.78
CA LEU A 59 -16.27 -6.74 -4.04
C LEU A 59 -15.36 -6.12 -5.11
N TYR A 60 -14.29 -6.80 -5.51
CA TYR A 60 -13.48 -6.42 -6.67
C TYR A 60 -14.00 -6.98 -7.99
N ALA A 61 -15.07 -7.78 -7.96
CA ALA A 61 -15.66 -8.29 -9.19
C ALA A 61 -16.00 -7.12 -10.13
N ALA A 62 -15.56 -7.23 -11.37
CA ALA A 62 -15.78 -6.22 -12.40
C ALA A 62 -16.17 -6.91 -13.70
N GLU A 63 -17.13 -6.30 -14.39
CA GLU A 63 -17.51 -6.71 -15.74
C GLU A 63 -16.65 -5.95 -16.75
N MET A 64 -16.01 -6.69 -17.66
CA MET A 64 -15.15 -6.13 -18.69
C MET A 64 -15.96 -5.94 -19.97
N ALA A 65 -16.35 -4.73 -20.29
CA ALA A 65 -17.15 -4.40 -21.48
C ALA A 65 -16.35 -4.38 -22.79
N ALA A 66 -15.03 -4.39 -22.72
CA ALA A 66 -14.13 -4.27 -23.87
C ALA A 66 -12.93 -5.23 -23.74
N THR A 67 -11.76 -4.84 -24.23
CA THR A 67 -10.54 -5.64 -24.12
C THR A 67 -10.22 -5.95 -22.64
N PRO A 68 -9.97 -7.21 -22.30
CA PRO A 68 -9.62 -7.57 -20.94
C PRO A 68 -8.44 -6.76 -20.42
N HIS A 69 -8.61 -6.17 -19.23
CA HIS A 69 -7.57 -5.41 -18.55
C HIS A 69 -7.13 -6.18 -17.31
N LEU A 70 -5.93 -6.78 -17.38
CA LEU A 70 -5.32 -7.44 -16.24
C LEU A 70 -5.01 -6.42 -15.13
N GLY A 71 -5.22 -6.81 -13.89
CA GLY A 71 -4.99 -5.94 -12.72
C GLY A 71 -6.24 -5.21 -12.22
N THR A 72 -7.40 -5.38 -12.85
CA THR A 72 -8.67 -4.87 -12.31
C THR A 72 -9.09 -5.68 -11.09
N GLN A 73 -8.98 -7.00 -11.15
CA GLN A 73 -9.25 -7.92 -10.06
C GLN A 73 -7.97 -8.58 -9.54
N GLU A 74 -7.06 -8.94 -10.44
CA GLU A 74 -5.81 -9.62 -10.14
C GLU A 74 -4.82 -8.68 -9.44
N GLY A 75 -4.07 -9.22 -8.48
CA GLY A 75 -3.05 -8.48 -7.74
C GLY A 75 -3.56 -7.46 -6.72
N ARG A 76 -4.88 -7.38 -6.53
CA ARG A 76 -5.54 -6.50 -5.55
C ARG A 76 -6.20 -7.35 -4.48
N PHE A 77 -5.86 -7.09 -3.22
CA PHE A 77 -6.33 -7.92 -2.11
C PHE A 77 -6.93 -7.05 -1.01
N ARG A 78 -8.17 -7.37 -0.63
CA ARG A 78 -8.89 -6.76 0.49
C ARG A 78 -8.56 -7.58 1.74
N VAL A 79 -7.47 -7.20 2.38
CA VAL A 79 -6.94 -7.90 3.54
C VAL A 79 -5.96 -6.99 4.28
N TYR A 80 -5.83 -7.16 5.57
CA TYR A 80 -4.83 -6.47 6.37
C TYR A 80 -3.42 -6.71 5.84
N GLY A 81 -2.72 -5.63 5.49
CA GLY A 81 -1.46 -5.64 4.74
C GLY A 81 -1.64 -5.49 3.22
N GLY A 82 -2.86 -5.56 2.72
CA GLY A 82 -3.19 -5.38 1.29
C GLY A 82 -2.42 -6.32 0.38
N SER A 83 -2.01 -5.81 -0.78
CA SER A 83 -1.26 -6.58 -1.79
C SER A 83 0.12 -7.04 -1.31
N SER A 84 0.66 -6.47 -0.24
CA SER A 84 1.93 -6.93 0.35
C SER A 84 1.85 -8.36 0.91
N THR A 85 0.66 -8.85 1.18
CA THR A 85 0.44 -10.23 1.65
C THR A 85 0.68 -11.29 0.58
N ARG A 86 0.68 -10.91 -0.71
CA ARG A 86 0.67 -11.81 -1.87
C ARG A 86 1.68 -11.46 -2.97
N TRP A 87 2.47 -10.42 -2.81
CA TRP A 87 3.49 -10.06 -3.79
C TRP A 87 4.78 -10.87 -3.64
N GLY A 88 5.61 -10.88 -4.68
CA GLY A 88 6.90 -11.57 -4.66
C GLY A 88 7.98 -10.87 -3.83
N GLY A 89 7.81 -9.60 -3.51
CA GLY A 89 8.79 -8.79 -2.78
C GLY A 89 9.90 -8.21 -3.67
N GLN A 90 9.69 -8.16 -4.98
CA GLN A 90 10.65 -7.61 -5.93
C GLN A 90 10.58 -6.06 -5.90
N LEU A 91 11.75 -5.45 -5.81
CA LEU A 91 11.95 -4.01 -5.74
C LEU A 91 12.81 -3.56 -6.92
N LEU A 92 12.32 -2.58 -7.65
CA LEU A 92 13.04 -1.90 -8.72
C LEU A 92 12.58 -0.45 -8.74
N PRO A 93 13.48 0.54 -8.58
CA PRO A 93 13.11 1.94 -8.68
C PRO A 93 12.59 2.28 -10.07
N LEU A 94 11.66 3.23 -10.14
CA LEU A 94 11.22 3.81 -11.40
C LEU A 94 12.40 4.47 -12.12
N ALA A 95 12.48 4.28 -13.42
CA ALA A 95 13.46 4.93 -14.26
C ALA A 95 13.01 6.35 -14.62
N VAL A 96 13.94 7.21 -15.04
CA VAL A 96 13.64 8.61 -15.40
C VAL A 96 12.54 8.70 -16.48
N GLN A 97 12.56 7.79 -17.45
CA GLN A 97 11.54 7.75 -18.52
C GLN A 97 10.14 7.38 -18.00
N ASP A 98 10.02 6.76 -16.84
CA ASP A 98 8.69 6.43 -16.25
C ASP A 98 7.99 7.69 -15.77
N PHE A 99 8.74 8.74 -15.40
CA PHE A 99 8.23 10.04 -14.99
C PHE A 99 7.89 10.95 -16.16
N ALA A 100 8.48 10.72 -17.33
CA ALA A 100 8.33 11.60 -18.47
C ALA A 100 6.95 11.46 -19.14
N ALA A 101 6.41 12.58 -19.63
CA ALA A 101 5.24 12.56 -20.49
C ALA A 101 5.60 11.92 -21.85
N ARG A 102 4.77 11.00 -22.31
CA ARG A 102 4.92 10.29 -23.59
C ARG A 102 3.81 10.72 -24.53
N PRO A 103 4.12 11.40 -25.66
CA PRO A 103 3.10 11.99 -26.54
C PRO A 103 2.07 10.99 -27.09
N HIS A 104 2.46 9.73 -27.23
CA HIS A 104 1.61 8.65 -27.74
C HIS A 104 0.79 7.92 -26.66
N VAL A 105 0.94 8.32 -25.38
CA VAL A 105 0.21 7.74 -24.24
C VAL A 105 -0.53 8.86 -23.53
N LEU A 106 -1.86 8.86 -23.64
CA LEU A 106 -2.71 9.83 -22.95
C LEU A 106 -2.52 9.76 -21.44
N HIS A 107 -2.49 10.93 -20.81
CA HIS A 107 -2.31 11.05 -19.35
C HIS A 107 -1.03 10.41 -18.80
N SER A 108 0.00 10.26 -19.65
CA SER A 108 1.33 9.82 -19.22
C SER A 108 2.08 10.95 -18.53
N GLY A 109 3.13 10.58 -17.81
CA GLY A 109 3.91 11.49 -16.99
C GLY A 109 3.38 11.56 -15.56
N TRP A 110 4.32 11.73 -14.64
CA TRP A 110 4.02 11.89 -13.22
C TRP A 110 4.11 13.37 -12.85
N PRO A 111 3.29 13.86 -11.91
CA PRO A 111 3.41 15.22 -11.40
C PRO A 111 4.63 15.40 -10.46
N LEU A 112 5.47 14.39 -10.33
CA LEU A 112 6.66 14.34 -9.50
C LEU A 112 7.88 14.05 -10.35
N THR A 113 9.04 14.49 -9.90
CA THR A 113 10.34 14.21 -10.52
C THR A 113 11.06 13.06 -9.81
N PRO A 114 12.00 12.38 -10.47
CA PRO A 114 12.85 11.39 -9.82
C PRO A 114 13.58 11.94 -8.58
N GLY A 115 14.00 13.22 -8.63
CA GLY A 115 14.69 13.88 -7.51
C GLY A 115 13.84 14.08 -6.26
N GLU A 116 12.51 14.16 -6.42
CA GLU A 116 11.57 14.25 -5.28
C GLU A 116 11.34 12.89 -4.62
N ILE A 117 11.46 11.79 -5.37
CA ILE A 117 11.21 10.42 -4.88
C ILE A 117 12.49 9.76 -4.34
N SER A 118 13.63 9.99 -4.99
CA SER A 118 14.89 9.30 -4.66
C SER A 118 15.35 9.41 -3.20
N PRO A 119 15.11 10.52 -2.46
CA PRO A 119 15.48 10.60 -1.05
C PRO A 119 14.79 9.55 -0.16
N PHE A 120 13.61 9.09 -0.57
CA PHE A 120 12.83 8.10 0.19
C PHE A 120 13.23 6.66 -0.09
N LEU A 121 14.01 6.40 -1.15
CA LEU A 121 14.38 5.04 -1.55
C LEU A 121 15.09 4.28 -0.43
N ARG A 122 16.03 4.94 0.25
CA ARG A 122 16.78 4.35 1.35
C ARG A 122 15.87 3.90 2.50
N SER A 123 14.91 4.74 2.89
CA SER A 123 13.95 4.40 3.93
C SER A 123 13.06 3.23 3.52
N CYS A 124 12.67 3.14 2.24
CA CYS A 124 11.93 1.99 1.72
C CYS A 124 12.77 0.70 1.77
N GLU A 125 14.06 0.77 1.44
CA GLU A 125 14.98 -0.37 1.51
C GLU A 125 15.15 -0.87 2.94
N GLU A 126 15.34 0.03 3.90
CA GLU A 126 15.44 -0.28 5.33
C GLU A 126 14.16 -0.96 5.84
N LEU A 127 13.00 -0.40 5.47
CA LEU A 127 11.70 -0.91 5.86
C LEU A 127 11.45 -2.32 5.31
N LEU A 128 11.88 -2.59 4.11
CA LEU A 128 11.71 -3.88 3.45
C LEU A 128 12.89 -4.84 3.68
N GLY A 129 13.90 -4.43 4.46
CA GLY A 129 15.00 -5.27 4.88
C GLY A 129 15.94 -5.68 3.76
N VAL A 130 16.12 -4.81 2.75
CA VAL A 130 17.09 -5.01 1.67
C VAL A 130 18.31 -4.10 1.86
N ASN A 131 19.41 -4.44 1.18
CA ASN A 131 20.64 -3.66 1.24
C ASN A 131 20.53 -2.34 0.44
N HIS A 132 21.51 -1.46 0.58
CA HIS A 132 21.59 -0.17 -0.11
C HIS A 132 22.52 -0.20 -1.35
N ALA A 133 22.83 -1.38 -1.87
CA ALA A 133 23.59 -1.49 -3.11
C ALA A 133 22.82 -0.84 -4.28
N PRO A 134 23.50 -0.30 -5.28
CA PRO A 134 22.84 0.22 -6.47
C PRO A 134 21.97 -0.83 -7.17
N TYR A 135 21.02 -0.36 -7.98
CA TYR A 135 20.16 -1.20 -8.83
C TYR A 135 20.68 -1.27 -10.27
N ASP A 136 21.89 -0.83 -10.47
CA ASP A 136 22.58 -0.80 -11.77
C ASP A 136 23.44 -2.04 -12.00
N ASP A 137 24.15 -2.05 -13.10
CA ASP A 137 24.95 -3.17 -13.57
C ASP A 137 26.25 -3.41 -12.80
N HIS A 138 26.59 -2.58 -11.79
CA HIS A 138 27.80 -2.79 -10.97
C HIS A 138 27.83 -4.16 -10.28
N LEU A 139 26.67 -4.77 -10.09
CA LEU A 139 26.61 -6.14 -9.58
C LEU A 139 27.15 -7.16 -10.60
N LEU A 140 27.03 -6.89 -11.90
CA LEU A 140 27.60 -7.75 -12.96
C LEU A 140 29.12 -7.81 -12.90
N GLU A 141 29.77 -6.71 -12.56
CA GLU A 141 31.22 -6.63 -12.42
C GLU A 141 31.75 -7.54 -11.29
N GLN A 142 30.88 -7.87 -10.34
CA GLN A 142 31.20 -8.73 -9.20
C GLN A 142 30.88 -10.22 -9.46
N LEU A 143 30.21 -10.53 -10.55
CA LEU A 143 29.88 -11.92 -10.90
C LEU A 143 31.04 -12.58 -11.65
N PRO A 144 31.35 -13.86 -11.36
CA PRO A 144 32.46 -14.58 -12.00
C PRO A 144 32.26 -14.83 -13.48
N ASP A 145 31.07 -14.64 -14.01
CA ASP A 145 30.75 -14.83 -15.43
C ASP A 145 29.97 -13.61 -15.96
N PRO A 146 30.67 -12.58 -16.49
CA PRO A 146 29.99 -11.47 -17.13
C PRO A 146 29.30 -11.99 -18.40
N ARG A 147 27.99 -11.95 -18.42
CA ARG A 147 27.20 -12.43 -19.56
C ARG A 147 27.54 -11.66 -20.83
N PRO A 148 28.11 -12.30 -21.85
CA PRO A 148 28.46 -11.61 -23.06
C PRO A 148 27.21 -11.20 -23.85
N GLY A 149 27.27 -10.06 -24.51
CA GLY A 149 26.40 -9.73 -25.63
C GLY A 149 25.24 -8.77 -25.39
N LEU A 150 25.06 -8.18 -24.19
CA LEU A 150 24.02 -7.17 -23.94
C LEU A 150 24.55 -5.73 -23.87
N GLN A 151 25.85 -5.54 -24.01
CA GLN A 151 26.52 -4.23 -23.90
C GLN A 151 26.28 -3.29 -25.10
N GLU A 152 25.81 -3.82 -26.23
CA GLU A 152 25.60 -3.05 -27.48
C GLU A 152 24.15 -3.07 -27.96
N SER A 153 23.18 -3.40 -27.09
CA SER A 153 21.77 -3.45 -27.47
C SER A 153 20.99 -2.27 -26.90
N ASP A 154 19.86 -1.95 -27.52
CA ASP A 154 18.86 -1.02 -27.00
C ASP A 154 18.20 -1.52 -25.69
N LEU A 155 18.69 -2.62 -25.14
CA LEU A 155 18.22 -3.26 -23.92
C LEU A 155 19.15 -2.94 -22.76
N GLN A 156 18.58 -2.41 -21.68
CA GLN A 156 19.27 -2.17 -20.42
C GLN A 156 18.96 -3.30 -19.43
N LEU A 157 19.99 -3.94 -18.91
CA LEU A 157 19.87 -4.85 -17.78
C LEU A 157 19.80 -4.05 -16.49
N ARG A 158 18.86 -4.41 -15.61
CA ARG A 158 18.76 -3.83 -14.28
C ARG A 158 18.56 -4.94 -13.25
N PHE A 159 19.20 -4.79 -12.10
CA PHE A 159 19.05 -5.72 -10.99
C PHE A 159 17.93 -5.26 -10.07
N SER A 160 17.00 -6.15 -9.82
CA SER A 160 16.00 -5.97 -8.76
C SER A 160 16.49 -6.57 -7.45
N LYS A 161 16.08 -6.00 -6.34
CA LYS A 161 16.25 -6.57 -5.02
C LYS A 161 15.00 -7.33 -4.60
N TRP A 162 15.17 -8.31 -3.74
CA TRP A 162 14.06 -9.11 -3.25
C TRP A 162 13.97 -8.99 -1.74
N ALA A 163 12.86 -8.45 -1.25
CA ALA A 163 12.60 -8.39 0.17
C ALA A 163 12.62 -9.79 0.78
N PRO A 164 13.28 -10.00 1.93
CA PRO A 164 13.21 -11.27 2.66
C PRO A 164 11.76 -11.65 2.93
N PHE A 165 11.44 -12.93 2.93
CA PHE A 165 10.06 -13.41 3.09
C PHE A 165 9.36 -12.80 4.32
N ARG A 166 10.08 -12.69 5.44
CA ARG A 166 9.58 -12.11 6.69
C ARG A 166 9.21 -10.62 6.60
N CYS A 167 9.76 -9.88 5.61
CA CYS A 167 9.54 -8.43 5.43
C CYS A 167 8.49 -8.12 4.36
N ARG A 168 8.01 -9.13 3.61
CA ARG A 168 7.10 -8.91 2.48
C ARG A 168 5.73 -8.46 2.92
N ASN A 169 5.18 -9.08 3.96
CA ASN A 169 3.87 -8.70 4.50
C ASN A 169 4.05 -7.58 5.54
N VAL A 170 3.70 -6.35 5.14
CA VAL A 170 3.85 -5.17 6.01
C VAL A 170 2.91 -5.17 7.24
N ALA A 171 1.85 -5.98 7.24
CA ALA A 171 1.04 -6.16 8.44
C ALA A 171 1.85 -6.77 9.59
N HIS A 172 2.78 -7.68 9.29
CA HIS A 172 3.63 -8.33 10.29
C HIS A 172 4.78 -7.45 10.80
N SER A 173 5.13 -6.39 10.08
CA SER A 173 6.19 -5.45 10.47
C SER A 173 5.61 -4.11 10.92
N LEU A 174 5.14 -3.30 10.00
CA LEU A 174 4.57 -1.97 10.28
C LEU A 174 3.28 -2.06 11.08
N GLY A 175 2.39 -2.94 10.67
CA GLY A 175 1.12 -3.13 11.35
C GLY A 175 1.30 -3.54 12.80
N ARG A 176 2.26 -4.41 13.09
CA ARG A 176 2.60 -4.78 14.47
C ARG A 176 3.09 -3.57 15.27
N ARG A 177 3.97 -2.74 14.69
CA ARG A 177 4.43 -1.51 15.36
C ARG A 177 3.30 -0.53 15.63
N CYS A 178 2.34 -0.41 14.71
CA CYS A 178 1.13 0.38 14.92
C CYS A 178 0.26 -0.19 16.06
N GLN A 179 0.13 -1.51 16.17
CA GLN A 179 -0.62 -2.15 17.25
C GLN A 179 0.04 -2.00 18.64
N GLU A 180 1.35 -1.80 18.68
CA GLU A 180 2.09 -1.54 19.92
C GLU A 180 1.91 -0.11 20.43
N ASP A 181 1.45 0.81 19.57
CA ASP A 181 1.12 2.19 19.94
C ASP A 181 -0.34 2.28 20.46
N SER A 182 -0.52 2.79 21.66
CA SER A 182 -1.84 2.89 22.29
C SER A 182 -2.78 3.90 21.62
N ALA A 183 -2.23 4.85 20.88
CA ALA A 183 -2.98 5.88 20.16
C ALA A 183 -3.29 5.49 18.71
N THR A 184 -2.84 4.32 18.23
CA THR A 184 -3.12 3.84 16.88
C THR A 184 -4.04 2.61 16.92
N ARG A 185 -5.19 2.68 16.24
CA ARG A 185 -6.13 1.57 16.09
C ARG A 185 -6.19 1.13 14.64
N ILE A 186 -6.13 -0.16 14.40
CA ILE A 186 -6.37 -0.77 13.09
C ILE A 186 -7.74 -1.43 13.16
N ILE A 187 -8.65 -0.98 12.29
CA ILE A 187 -10.06 -1.36 12.31
C ILE A 187 -10.34 -2.19 11.05
N LEU A 188 -10.63 -3.47 11.25
CA LEU A 188 -10.90 -4.44 10.19
C LEU A 188 -12.38 -4.51 9.84
N HIS A 189 -12.68 -5.06 8.66
CA HIS A 189 -14.02 -5.16 8.08
C HIS A 189 -14.71 -3.79 7.97
N ALA A 190 -13.90 -2.75 7.84
CA ALA A 190 -14.28 -1.34 7.83
C ALA A 190 -14.23 -0.78 6.41
N SER A 191 -15.28 -0.95 5.64
CA SER A 191 -15.39 -0.34 4.31
C SER A 191 -15.88 1.10 4.42
N ALA A 192 -15.01 2.06 4.13
CA ALA A 192 -15.39 3.46 3.98
C ALA A 192 -16.30 3.59 2.75
N VAL A 193 -17.51 4.08 2.93
CA VAL A 193 -18.53 4.15 1.86
C VAL A 193 -18.93 5.58 1.50
N ALA A 194 -18.77 6.55 2.42
CA ALA A 194 -19.05 7.95 2.17
C ALA A 194 -18.21 8.84 3.08
N LEU A 195 -18.03 10.09 2.66
CA LEU A 195 -17.45 11.16 3.47
C LEU A 195 -18.59 12.12 3.85
N ASP A 196 -18.69 12.44 5.14
CA ASP A 196 -19.56 13.50 5.62
C ASP A 196 -18.77 14.82 5.52
N LEU A 197 -19.13 15.65 4.57
CA LEU A 197 -18.47 16.93 4.36
C LEU A 197 -19.12 18.00 5.23
N HIS A 198 -18.30 18.84 5.84
CA HIS A 198 -18.75 20.06 6.47
C HIS A 198 -19.44 20.98 5.43
N PRO A 199 -20.44 21.80 5.83
CA PRO A 199 -21.15 22.68 4.89
C PRO A 199 -20.27 23.64 4.09
N ASP A 200 -19.07 23.94 4.55
CA ASP A 200 -18.09 24.76 3.81
C ASP A 200 -17.42 24.01 2.62
N GLY A 201 -17.64 22.69 2.51
CA GLY A 201 -17.09 21.84 1.47
C GLY A 201 -15.57 21.64 1.53
N ARG A 202 -14.90 22.11 2.60
CA ARG A 202 -13.43 22.09 2.75
C ARG A 202 -12.93 21.12 3.81
N HIS A 203 -13.81 20.68 4.69
CA HIS A 203 -13.49 19.80 5.80
C HIS A 203 -14.33 18.53 5.73
N VAL A 204 -13.78 17.45 6.24
CA VAL A 204 -14.47 16.17 6.43
C VAL A 204 -14.81 16.07 7.92
N ASP A 205 -16.11 16.01 8.22
CA ASP A 205 -16.63 15.89 9.59
C ASP A 205 -16.70 14.42 10.04
N GLY A 206 -16.73 13.49 9.09
CA GLY A 206 -16.78 12.07 9.39
C GLY A 206 -16.67 11.20 8.16
N VAL A 207 -16.51 9.90 8.41
CA VAL A 207 -16.51 8.86 7.38
C VAL A 207 -17.52 7.81 7.75
N GLN A 208 -18.44 7.54 6.83
CA GLN A 208 -19.39 6.45 7.00
C GLN A 208 -18.73 5.13 6.65
N VAL A 209 -18.83 4.16 7.55
CA VAL A 209 -18.23 2.85 7.44
C VAL A 209 -19.30 1.78 7.47
N ARG A 210 -19.17 0.78 6.62
CA ARG A 210 -20.05 -0.38 6.59
C ARG A 210 -19.27 -1.68 6.60
N THR A 211 -19.86 -2.68 7.22
CA THR A 211 -19.40 -4.06 7.17
C THR A 211 -20.22 -4.85 6.15
N LEU A 212 -19.66 -5.96 5.65
CA LEU A 212 -20.40 -6.89 4.78
C LEU A 212 -21.58 -7.58 5.52
N ARG A 213 -21.56 -7.63 6.84
CA ARG A 213 -22.63 -8.18 7.67
C ARG A 213 -23.74 -7.18 8.00
N GLY A 214 -23.74 -6.02 7.37
CA GLY A 214 -24.79 -5.01 7.51
C GLY A 214 -24.57 -4.01 8.66
N GLY A 215 -23.47 -4.11 9.40
CA GLY A 215 -23.12 -3.11 10.44
C GLY A 215 -22.82 -1.74 9.83
N SER A 216 -23.23 -0.68 10.51
CA SER A 216 -22.99 0.72 10.17
C SER A 216 -22.21 1.40 11.29
N PHE A 217 -21.22 2.23 10.96
CA PHE A 217 -20.34 2.92 11.92
C PHE A 217 -19.96 4.29 11.37
N ARG A 218 -19.49 5.16 12.25
CA ARG A 218 -19.02 6.49 11.87
C ARG A 218 -17.73 6.87 12.61
#